data_70cb4fe06e19c9ac0291cb04263f6273
#
_entry.id   70cb4fe06e19c9ac0291cb04263f6273
#
_cell.length_a   1.000
_cell.length_b   1.000
_cell.length_c   1.000
_cell.angle_alpha   90.00
_cell.angle_beta   90.00
_cell.angle_gamma   90.00
#
_symmetry.space_group_name_H-M   'P 1'
#
loop_
_entity.id
_entity.type
_entity.pdbx_description
1 polymer ?
#
loop_
_entity_poly.entity_id
_entity_poly.type
_entity_poly.pdbx_seq_one_letter_code
_entity_poly.pdbx_strand_id
1 'polypeptide(L)'
;GLRVGLGFAKGIAYAKTLPIIPVSSLLSLAYSLKREKPKQGILFSHARKVFYQTFNWRNNVPKINSEVTVAEIDDFIPRLDHGFQFNCENLLGESKGLKTAKPSSSNIGKLGSIYFNDWIVETPHTLVPNYIAPFKIKK
;
A
#
# COMPACT_ATOMS: atom_id res chain seq x y z
N GLY A 1 -9.12 -0.32 -12.35
CA GLY A 1 -7.65 -0.45 -12.55
C GLY A 1 -7.04 -1.66 -11.88
N LEU A 2 -7.27 -1.89 -10.59
CA LEU A 2 -6.57 -2.97 -9.84
C LEU A 2 -6.88 -4.39 -10.40
N ARG A 3 -8.14 -4.69 -10.71
CA ARG A 3 -8.53 -5.99 -11.29
C ARG A 3 -7.90 -6.22 -12.66
N VAL A 4 -7.86 -5.19 -13.50
CA VAL A 4 -7.28 -5.26 -14.85
C VAL A 4 -5.77 -5.50 -14.74
N GLY A 5 -5.06 -4.75 -13.89
CA GLY A 5 -3.63 -4.93 -13.67
C GLY A 5 -3.27 -6.32 -13.12
N LEU A 6 -4.05 -6.81 -12.14
CA LEU A 6 -3.85 -8.16 -11.61
C LEU A 6 -4.16 -9.23 -12.66
N GLY A 7 -5.23 -9.08 -13.46
CA GLY A 7 -5.57 -9.99 -14.54
C GLY A 7 -4.45 -10.08 -15.58
N PHE A 8 -3.87 -8.93 -15.97
CA PHE A 8 -2.73 -8.88 -16.88
C PHE A 8 -1.50 -9.58 -16.29
N ALA A 9 -1.15 -9.29 -15.04
CA ALA A 9 -0.03 -9.94 -14.36
C ALA A 9 -0.20 -11.47 -14.29
N LYS A 10 -1.42 -11.95 -13.96
CA LYS A 10 -1.76 -13.37 -13.96
C LYS A 10 -1.61 -14.00 -15.35
N GLY A 11 -2.04 -13.31 -16.41
CA GLY A 11 -1.91 -13.79 -17.78
C GLY A 11 -0.44 -13.99 -18.19
N ILE A 12 0.44 -13.04 -17.86
CA ILE A 12 1.88 -13.17 -18.09
C ILE A 12 2.48 -14.31 -17.27
N ALA A 13 2.14 -14.38 -15.98
CA ALA A 13 2.63 -15.42 -15.09
C ALA A 13 2.23 -16.82 -15.58
N TYR A 14 0.99 -16.98 -15.97
CA TYR A 14 0.47 -18.23 -16.55
C TYR A 14 1.21 -18.61 -17.83
N ALA A 15 1.31 -17.68 -18.80
CA ALA A 15 1.94 -17.93 -20.09
C ALA A 15 3.45 -18.26 -19.98
N LYS A 16 4.11 -17.84 -18.91
CA LYS A 16 5.54 -18.03 -18.67
C LYS A 16 5.86 -19.00 -17.54
N THR A 17 4.85 -19.61 -16.95
CA THR A 17 5.01 -20.51 -15.77
C THR A 17 5.81 -19.82 -14.66
N LEU A 18 5.45 -18.54 -14.36
CA LEU A 18 6.12 -17.74 -13.35
C LEU A 18 5.23 -17.56 -12.11
N PRO A 19 5.81 -17.55 -10.91
CA PRO A 19 5.08 -17.14 -9.71
C PRO A 19 4.80 -15.64 -9.71
N ILE A 20 3.93 -15.19 -8.81
CA ILE A 20 3.68 -13.76 -8.54
C ILE A 20 4.06 -13.43 -7.11
N ILE A 21 4.64 -12.26 -6.92
CA ILE A 21 4.93 -11.70 -5.59
C ILE A 21 4.03 -10.48 -5.38
N PRO A 22 2.97 -10.59 -4.56
CA PRO A 22 2.11 -9.47 -4.23
C PRO A 22 2.82 -8.51 -3.26
N VAL A 23 2.90 -7.23 -3.60
CA VAL A 23 3.50 -6.21 -2.75
C VAL A 23 2.43 -5.20 -2.33
N SER A 24 2.30 -4.96 -1.02
CA SER A 24 1.39 -3.95 -0.49
C SER A 24 1.71 -2.55 -1.02
N SER A 25 0.67 -1.84 -1.52
CA SER A 25 0.82 -0.47 -1.99
C SER A 25 1.30 0.47 -0.89
N LEU A 26 0.72 0.40 0.31
CA LEU A 26 1.13 1.23 1.45
C LEU A 26 2.58 0.94 1.88
N LEU A 27 2.99 -0.33 1.88
CA LEU A 27 4.38 -0.69 2.19
C LEU A 27 5.36 -0.15 1.14
N SER A 28 4.99 -0.23 -0.15
CA SER A 28 5.80 0.33 -1.25
C SER A 28 5.93 1.85 -1.16
N LEU A 29 4.85 2.54 -0.79
CA LEU A 29 4.85 3.97 -0.53
C LEU A 29 5.72 4.34 0.67
N ALA A 30 5.62 3.60 1.79
CA ALA A 30 6.53 3.77 2.93
C ALA A 30 7.99 3.61 2.50
N TYR A 31 8.31 2.59 1.71
CA TYR A 31 9.67 2.33 1.22
C TYR A 31 10.21 3.45 0.33
N SER A 32 9.35 4.20 -0.38
CA SER A 32 9.79 5.38 -1.15
C SER A 32 10.41 6.46 -0.27
N LEU A 33 10.06 6.47 1.01
CA LEU A 33 10.52 7.42 2.03
C LEU A 33 11.47 6.75 3.06
N LYS A 34 12.28 5.80 2.62
CA LYS A 34 13.18 5.02 3.50
C LYS A 34 14.25 5.84 4.24
N ARG A 35 14.51 7.07 3.82
CA ARG A 35 15.42 8.00 4.52
C ARG A 35 14.74 8.60 5.74
N GLU A 36 13.46 8.95 5.62
CA GLU A 36 12.64 9.59 6.65
C GLU A 36 12.05 8.56 7.63
N LYS A 37 11.89 7.30 7.19
CA LYS A 37 11.37 6.18 7.98
C LYS A 37 10.01 6.48 8.64
N PRO A 38 8.99 6.88 7.86
CA PRO A 38 7.69 7.22 8.42
C PRO A 38 7.07 6.02 9.14
N LYS A 39 6.49 6.26 10.31
CA LYS A 39 5.88 5.21 11.13
C LYS A 39 4.45 4.89 10.74
N GLN A 40 3.83 5.73 9.93
CA GLN A 40 2.44 5.57 9.51
C GLN A 40 2.21 6.20 8.15
N GLY A 41 1.17 5.73 7.45
CA GLY A 41 0.82 6.24 6.15
C GLY A 41 -0.66 6.16 5.86
N ILE A 42 -1.12 7.09 5.05
CA ILE A 42 -2.47 7.14 4.53
C ILE A 42 -2.47 7.14 3.00
N LEU A 43 -3.46 6.48 2.44
CA LEU A 43 -3.74 6.40 1.02
C LEU A 43 -5.23 6.71 0.80
N PHE A 44 -5.53 7.62 -0.13
CA PHE A 44 -6.91 7.95 -0.46
C PHE A 44 -7.73 6.72 -0.85
N SER A 45 -8.91 6.60 -0.29
CA SER A 45 -9.88 5.56 -0.63
C SER A 45 -11.04 6.14 -1.45
N HIS A 46 -11.96 6.86 -0.81
CA HIS A 46 -13.09 7.55 -1.45
C HIS A 46 -13.70 8.56 -0.48
N ALA A 47 -14.38 9.57 -0.99
CA ALA A 47 -14.99 10.65 -0.20
C ALA A 47 -13.98 11.23 0.81
N ARG A 48 -14.24 11.13 2.11
CA ARG A 48 -13.33 11.54 3.20
C ARG A 48 -12.59 10.36 3.83
N LYS A 49 -12.61 9.17 3.21
CA LYS A 49 -12.00 7.95 3.76
C LYS A 49 -10.63 7.68 3.20
N VAL A 50 -9.77 7.17 4.06
CA VAL A 50 -8.41 6.77 3.74
C VAL A 50 -8.14 5.34 4.20
N PHE A 51 -7.26 4.66 3.49
CA PHE A 51 -6.60 3.47 4.01
C PHE A 51 -5.46 3.92 4.90
N TYR A 52 -5.36 3.33 6.09
CA TYR A 52 -4.34 3.66 7.09
C TYR A 52 -3.58 2.42 7.50
N GLN A 53 -2.26 2.56 7.70
CA GLN A 53 -1.39 1.48 8.14
C GLN A 53 -0.18 2.04 8.90
N THR A 54 0.32 1.30 9.89
CA THR A 54 1.54 1.63 10.63
C THR A 54 2.69 0.71 10.24
N PHE A 55 3.91 1.21 10.43
CA PHE A 55 5.15 0.55 10.03
C PHE A 55 6.21 0.62 11.12
N ASN A 56 7.00 -0.44 11.23
CA ASN A 56 8.29 -0.46 11.89
C ASN A 56 9.40 -0.52 10.84
N TRP A 57 10.61 -0.16 11.22
CA TRP A 57 11.75 -0.16 10.30
C TRP A 57 12.89 -1.02 10.82
N ARG A 58 13.44 -1.86 9.94
CA ARG A 58 14.64 -2.64 10.21
C ARG A 58 15.56 -2.56 8.99
N ASN A 59 16.83 -2.13 9.19
CA ASN A 59 17.82 -2.02 8.10
C ASN A 59 17.31 -1.25 6.87
N ASN A 60 16.63 -0.10 7.06
CA ASN A 60 16.01 0.72 6.01
C ASN A 60 14.90 0.00 5.20
N VAL A 61 14.37 -1.09 5.70
CA VAL A 61 13.23 -1.81 5.12
C VAL A 61 12.03 -1.66 6.04
N PRO A 62 10.87 -1.17 5.54
CA PRO A 62 9.67 -1.08 6.34
C PRO A 62 9.08 -2.47 6.57
N LYS A 63 8.56 -2.69 7.76
CA LYS A 63 7.76 -3.85 8.13
C LYS A 63 6.38 -3.41 8.54
N ILE A 64 5.38 -4.14 8.11
CA ILE A 64 3.99 -3.92 8.53
C ILE A 64 3.89 -4.13 10.03
N ASN A 65 3.31 -3.14 10.74
CA ASN A 65 3.10 -3.18 12.19
C ASN A 65 1.61 -3.33 12.55
N SER A 66 0.70 -2.93 11.66
CA SER A 66 -0.74 -3.11 11.84
C SER A 66 -1.38 -3.61 10.54
N GLU A 67 -2.55 -4.21 10.64
CA GLU A 67 -3.37 -4.42 9.47
C GLU A 67 -3.80 -3.08 8.85
N VAL A 68 -4.14 -3.10 7.55
CA VAL A 68 -4.69 -1.93 6.88
C VAL A 68 -6.13 -1.74 7.35
N THR A 69 -6.45 -0.52 7.77
CA THR A 69 -7.82 -0.12 8.14
C THR A 69 -8.35 0.97 7.22
N VAL A 70 -9.67 1.09 7.13
CA VAL A 70 -10.35 2.21 6.46
C VAL A 70 -11.03 3.05 7.51
N ALA A 71 -10.77 4.35 7.51
CA ALA A 71 -11.40 5.27 8.45
C ALA A 71 -11.57 6.66 7.83
N GLU A 72 -12.33 7.50 8.49
CA GLU A 72 -12.46 8.92 8.14
C GLU A 72 -11.11 9.63 8.39
N ILE A 73 -10.73 10.52 7.49
CA ILE A 73 -9.47 11.25 7.60
C ILE A 73 -9.40 12.07 8.91
N ASP A 74 -10.53 12.62 9.33
CA ASP A 74 -10.63 13.46 10.53
C ASP A 74 -10.25 12.73 11.81
N ASP A 75 -10.43 11.42 11.87
CA ASP A 75 -10.03 10.57 12.99
C ASP A 75 -8.50 10.48 13.17
N PHE A 76 -7.74 10.77 12.10
CA PHE A 76 -6.28 10.59 12.05
C PHE A 76 -5.49 11.89 12.02
N ILE A 77 -6.06 13.00 11.56
CA ILE A 77 -5.34 14.28 11.42
C ILE A 77 -4.53 14.65 12.68
N PRO A 78 -5.06 14.51 13.89
CA PRO A 78 -4.31 14.82 15.11
C PRO A 78 -3.16 13.85 15.42
N ARG A 79 -3.11 12.69 14.76
CA ARG A 79 -2.19 11.59 15.06
C ARG A 79 -1.13 11.34 13.99
N LEU A 80 -1.14 12.15 12.92
CA LEU A 80 -0.31 11.89 11.73
C LEU A 80 1.12 12.45 11.81
N ASP A 81 1.63 12.75 12.99
CA ASP A 81 3.04 13.12 13.16
C ASP A 81 3.97 12.06 12.59
N HIS A 82 4.98 12.50 11.83
CA HIS A 82 5.96 11.62 11.17
C HIS A 82 5.36 10.57 10.22
N GLY A 83 4.28 10.94 9.53
CA GLY A 83 3.60 10.09 8.56
C GLY A 83 3.84 10.49 7.10
N PHE A 84 3.24 9.70 6.19
CA PHE A 84 3.14 10.04 4.77
C PHE A 84 1.71 9.96 4.28
N GLN A 85 1.47 10.60 3.14
CA GLN A 85 0.21 10.54 2.43
C GLN A 85 0.43 10.22 0.94
N PHE A 86 -0.60 9.67 0.30
CA PHE A 86 -0.69 9.56 -1.15
C PHE A 86 -2.11 9.81 -1.63
N ASN A 87 -2.26 10.76 -2.55
CA ASN A 87 -3.53 11.24 -3.11
C ASN A 87 -4.52 11.75 -2.05
N CYS A 88 -4.05 12.29 -0.93
CA CYS A 88 -4.89 12.83 0.14
C CYS A 88 -4.81 14.37 0.24
N GLU A 89 -4.15 15.04 -0.70
CA GLU A 89 -3.91 16.50 -0.68
C GLU A 89 -5.22 17.29 -0.52
N ASN A 90 -6.25 16.91 -1.26
CA ASN A 90 -7.57 17.58 -1.21
C ASN A 90 -8.31 17.37 0.11
N LEU A 91 -7.95 16.34 0.88
CA LEU A 91 -8.56 16.05 2.19
C LEU A 91 -7.85 16.73 3.35
N LEU A 92 -6.56 16.94 3.20
CA LEU A 92 -5.68 17.40 4.28
C LEU A 92 -5.57 18.92 4.34
N GLY A 93 -5.94 19.63 3.27
CA GLY A 93 -5.69 21.06 3.16
C GLY A 93 -4.20 21.38 3.32
N GLU A 94 -3.88 22.45 4.04
CA GLU A 94 -2.50 22.83 4.37
C GLU A 94 -1.91 22.04 5.55
N SER A 95 -2.31 20.79 5.78
CA SER A 95 -1.80 20.03 6.92
C SER A 95 -0.29 19.86 6.83
N LYS A 96 0.41 20.56 7.69
CA LYS A 96 1.87 20.60 7.80
C LYS A 96 2.36 19.29 8.42
N GLY A 97 3.32 18.63 7.80
CA GLY A 97 4.06 17.53 8.42
C GLY A 97 4.01 16.19 7.71
N LEU A 98 3.01 15.92 6.87
CA LEU A 98 2.98 14.68 6.10
C LEU A 98 3.84 14.78 4.84
N LYS A 99 4.68 13.77 4.63
CA LYS A 99 5.44 13.65 3.38
C LYS A 99 4.55 13.05 2.28
N THR A 100 4.62 13.58 1.08
CA THR A 100 3.97 12.98 -0.09
C THR A 100 4.82 11.82 -0.59
N ALA A 101 4.28 10.60 -0.48
CA ALA A 101 4.90 9.42 -1.05
C ALA A 101 4.57 9.31 -2.55
N LYS A 102 5.44 8.65 -3.31
CA LYS A 102 5.23 8.42 -4.76
C LYS A 102 5.33 6.94 -5.09
N PRO A 103 4.39 6.41 -5.88
CA PRO A 103 4.48 5.04 -6.38
C PRO A 103 5.72 4.85 -7.24
N SER A 104 6.35 3.67 -7.13
CA SER A 104 7.52 3.32 -7.92
C SER A 104 7.58 1.82 -8.17
N SER A 105 7.61 1.41 -9.43
CA SER A 105 7.80 0.02 -9.82
C SER A 105 9.16 -0.53 -9.34
N SER A 106 10.20 0.31 -9.32
CA SER A 106 11.50 -0.04 -8.76
C SER A 106 11.42 -0.40 -7.26
N ASN A 107 10.62 0.32 -6.48
CA ASN A 107 10.43 0.00 -5.06
C ASN A 107 9.64 -1.30 -4.88
N ILE A 108 8.64 -1.56 -5.72
CA ILE A 108 7.90 -2.82 -5.73
C ILE A 108 8.86 -3.98 -6.03
N GLY A 109 9.69 -3.87 -7.08
CA GLY A 109 10.67 -4.89 -7.43
C GLY A 109 11.68 -5.17 -6.32
N LYS A 110 12.20 -4.11 -5.66
CA LYS A 110 13.13 -4.25 -4.53
C LYS A 110 12.48 -4.95 -3.33
N LEU A 111 11.27 -4.57 -2.95
CA LEU A 111 10.53 -5.23 -1.87
C LEU A 111 10.20 -6.68 -2.23
N GLY A 112 9.78 -6.94 -3.47
CA GLY A 112 9.56 -8.30 -3.98
C GLY A 112 10.81 -9.17 -3.89
N SER A 113 12.00 -8.61 -4.20
CA SER A 113 13.27 -9.32 -4.05
C SER A 113 13.63 -9.59 -2.58
N ILE A 114 13.41 -8.61 -1.69
CA ILE A 114 13.70 -8.74 -0.25
C ILE A 114 12.82 -9.82 0.40
N TYR A 115 11.54 -9.85 0.03
CA TYR A 115 10.54 -10.75 0.62
C TYR A 115 10.16 -11.91 -0.31
N PHE A 116 11.04 -12.26 -1.26
CA PHE A 116 10.75 -13.26 -2.28
C PHE A 116 10.22 -14.57 -1.67
N ASN A 117 10.97 -15.16 -0.75
CA ASN A 117 10.61 -16.44 -0.14
C ASN A 117 9.37 -16.37 0.75
N ASP A 118 9.09 -15.19 1.33
CA ASP A 118 7.98 -14.99 2.25
C ASP A 118 6.65 -14.74 1.51
N TRP A 119 6.70 -14.13 0.32
CA TRP A 119 5.51 -13.64 -0.39
C TRP A 119 5.26 -14.30 -1.74
N ILE A 120 6.11 -15.20 -2.17
CA ILE A 120 5.93 -15.91 -3.44
C ILE A 120 4.62 -16.69 -3.47
N VAL A 121 3.85 -16.52 -4.55
CA VAL A 121 2.62 -17.27 -4.82
C VAL A 121 2.84 -18.09 -6.07
N GLU A 122 3.04 -19.39 -5.87
CA GLU A 122 3.28 -20.38 -6.94
C GLU A 122 2.03 -20.64 -7.80
N THR A 123 0.86 -20.33 -7.26
CA THR A 123 -0.42 -20.51 -7.96
C THR A 123 -1.07 -19.15 -8.25
N PRO A 124 -0.63 -18.40 -9.28
CA PRO A 124 -1.07 -17.02 -9.54
C PRO A 124 -2.58 -16.85 -9.71
N HIS A 125 -3.28 -17.88 -10.16
CA HIS A 125 -4.73 -17.85 -10.37
C HIS A 125 -5.51 -17.67 -9.06
N THR A 126 -4.95 -18.06 -7.92
CA THR A 126 -5.59 -17.92 -6.59
C THR A 126 -5.52 -16.49 -6.05
N LEU A 127 -4.61 -15.65 -6.56
CA LEU A 127 -4.49 -14.26 -6.11
C LEU A 127 -5.77 -13.46 -6.42
N VAL A 128 -6.25 -12.75 -5.41
CA VAL A 128 -7.35 -11.80 -5.53
C VAL A 128 -6.91 -10.43 -5.00
N PRO A 129 -7.49 -9.32 -5.48
CA PRO A 129 -7.24 -8.03 -4.89
C PRO A 129 -7.68 -8.01 -3.42
N ASN A 130 -6.86 -7.43 -2.55
CA ASN A 130 -7.25 -7.26 -1.15
C ASN A 130 -8.24 -6.09 -1.03
N TYR A 131 -9.53 -6.40 -0.89
CA TYR A 131 -10.59 -5.42 -0.65
C TYR A 131 -10.78 -5.23 0.85
N ILE A 132 -10.16 -4.19 1.38
CA ILE A 132 -10.19 -3.88 2.82
C ILE A 132 -11.56 -3.35 3.24
N ALA A 133 -12.25 -2.61 2.37
CA ALA A 133 -13.61 -2.13 2.62
C ALA A 133 -14.63 -3.05 1.95
N PRO A 134 -15.62 -3.62 2.68
CA PRO A 134 -16.68 -4.39 2.06
C PRO A 134 -17.50 -3.50 1.11
N PHE A 135 -17.79 -4.01 -0.09
CA PHE A 135 -18.67 -3.33 -1.04
C PHE A 135 -20.08 -3.29 -0.46
N LYS A 136 -20.52 -2.12 0.00
CA LYS A 136 -21.93 -1.91 0.35
C LYS A 136 -22.67 -1.53 -0.93
N ILE A 137 -23.42 -2.47 -1.51
CA ILE A 137 -24.41 -2.16 -2.52
C ILE A 137 -25.53 -1.42 -1.79
N LYS A 138 -25.69 -0.12 -2.04
CA LYS A 138 -26.93 0.57 -1.65
C LYS A 138 -28.06 -0.07 -2.45
N LYS A 139 -29.00 -0.72 -1.74
CA LYS A 139 -30.28 -1.10 -2.30
C LYS A 139 -31.10 0.16 -2.60
#